data_6941c965077f757c4b93bbcbbe766dbb
#
_entry.id   6941c965077f757c4b93bbcbbe766dbb
#
_cell.length_a   1.000
_cell.length_b   1.000
_cell.length_c   1.000
_cell.angle_alpha   90.00
_cell.angle_beta   90.00
_cell.angle_gamma   90.00
#
_symmetry.space_group_name_H-M   'P 1'
#
loop_
_entity.id
_entity.type
_entity.pdbx_description
1 polymer ?
#
loop_
_entity_poly.entity_id
_entity_poly.type
_entity_poly.pdbx_seq_one_letter_code
_entity_poly.pdbx_strand_id
1 'polypeptide(L)'
;ELEPYYDRIEHEIGVSGQAGNVTGRPDPRGNPFEGSRAREYPMPALRWTGFLDSMPDWARALGWHPFPGPAAINSRPYQGRSGCMYHGFCNRGGCHVDAKNSPAVTTIPRAEATGRLKVVTHAHVRRIETDHQGKVTGVTYVQDREEFFQPARFVLLASYTYENVRLLLMSKGRAYPIGLSNN
;
A
#
# COMPACT_ATOMS: atom_id res chain seq x y z
N GLU A 1 -8.81 17.03 3.98
CA GLU A 1 -8.02 16.74 5.21
C GLU A 1 -6.95 15.66 4.98
N LEU A 2 -7.19 14.63 4.14
CA LEU A 2 -6.26 13.53 3.89
C LEU A 2 -5.28 13.78 2.74
N GLU A 3 -5.50 14.77 1.89
CA GLU A 3 -4.68 15.07 0.70
C GLU A 3 -3.18 15.14 1.01
N PRO A 4 -2.69 15.84 2.06
CA PRO A 4 -1.26 15.90 2.33
C PRO A 4 -0.61 14.54 2.65
N TYR A 5 -1.38 13.62 3.19
CA TYR A 5 -0.92 12.25 3.49
C TYR A 5 -0.88 11.39 2.22
N TYR A 6 -1.87 11.53 1.33
CA TYR A 6 -1.84 10.89 0.02
C TYR A 6 -0.68 11.40 -0.83
N ASP A 7 -0.51 12.72 -0.92
CA ASP A 7 0.60 13.33 -1.63
C ASP A 7 1.95 12.83 -1.12
N ARG A 8 2.11 12.77 0.20
CA ARG A 8 3.31 12.25 0.83
C ARG A 8 3.59 10.81 0.45
N ILE A 9 2.61 9.90 0.61
CA ILE A 9 2.83 8.48 0.34
C ILE A 9 3.06 8.22 -1.16
N GLU A 10 2.38 8.93 -2.05
CA GLU A 10 2.58 8.83 -3.49
C GLU A 10 4.03 9.15 -3.89
N HIS A 11 4.63 10.16 -3.26
CA HIS A 11 6.03 10.52 -3.49
C HIS A 11 7.00 9.56 -2.78
N GLU A 12 6.65 9.07 -1.61
CA GLU A 12 7.51 8.12 -0.87
C GLU A 12 7.63 6.77 -1.56
N ILE A 13 6.54 6.23 -2.11
CA ILE A 13 6.56 4.93 -2.80
C ILE A 13 6.86 5.07 -4.30
N GLY A 14 6.53 6.19 -4.91
CA GLY A 14 6.62 6.43 -6.34
C GLY A 14 5.33 6.05 -7.08
N VAL A 15 4.43 6.99 -7.27
CA VAL A 15 3.23 6.81 -8.09
C VAL A 15 3.42 7.53 -9.41
N SER A 16 3.13 6.87 -10.52
CA SER A 16 3.04 7.49 -11.83
C SER A 16 1.59 7.87 -12.12
N GLY A 17 1.37 9.03 -12.73
CA GLY A 17 0.02 9.50 -13.02
C GLY A 17 0.00 10.79 -13.81
N GLN A 18 -1.19 11.22 -14.15
CA GLN A 18 -1.50 12.53 -14.71
C GLN A 18 -2.53 13.18 -13.80
N ALA A 19 -2.13 14.24 -13.11
CA ALA A 19 -3.06 14.97 -12.26
C ALA A 19 -4.10 15.72 -13.11
N GLY A 20 -5.34 15.70 -12.65
CA GLY A 20 -6.45 16.42 -13.28
C GLY A 20 -6.68 17.81 -12.68
N ASN A 21 -6.07 18.11 -11.51
CA ASN A 21 -6.28 19.39 -10.85
C ASN A 21 -5.13 19.69 -9.88
N VAL A 22 -4.20 20.52 -10.28
CA VAL A 22 -3.10 20.98 -9.41
C VAL A 22 -3.35 22.41 -8.97
N THR A 23 -3.40 22.64 -7.67
CA THR A 23 -3.63 23.96 -7.04
C THR A 23 -4.87 24.70 -7.56
N GLY A 24 -5.97 23.95 -7.83
CA GLY A 24 -7.20 24.51 -8.37
C GLY A 24 -7.15 24.80 -9.88
N ARG A 25 -6.13 24.32 -10.59
CA ARG A 25 -5.99 24.46 -12.06
C ARG A 25 -6.32 23.11 -12.72
N PRO A 26 -7.52 22.98 -13.32
CA PRO A 26 -7.90 21.74 -14.01
C PRO A 26 -7.00 21.47 -15.23
N ASP A 27 -6.59 20.20 -15.37
CA ASP A 27 -5.89 19.68 -16.54
C ASP A 27 -6.78 18.64 -17.23
N PRO A 28 -7.23 18.88 -18.48
CA PRO A 28 -8.12 17.95 -19.19
C PRO A 28 -7.47 16.62 -19.56
N ARG A 29 -6.16 16.45 -19.36
CA ARG A 29 -5.46 15.18 -19.58
C ARG A 29 -5.62 14.21 -18.41
N GLY A 30 -5.98 14.69 -17.22
CA GLY A 30 -6.19 13.90 -16.02
C GLY A 30 -7.66 13.63 -15.70
N ASN A 31 -7.92 13.18 -14.47
CA ASN A 31 -9.28 12.93 -13.99
C ASN A 31 -10.06 14.23 -13.83
N PRO A 32 -11.18 14.44 -14.58
CA PRO A 32 -11.97 15.67 -14.50
C PRO A 32 -12.67 15.87 -13.15
N PHE A 33 -12.79 14.81 -12.35
CA PHE A 33 -13.43 14.83 -11.03
C PHE A 33 -12.42 14.84 -9.88
N GLU A 34 -11.14 15.00 -10.18
CA GLU A 34 -10.10 15.03 -9.15
C GLU A 34 -10.19 16.31 -8.33
N GLY A 35 -10.18 16.16 -7.00
CA GLY A 35 -10.04 17.28 -6.09
C GLY A 35 -8.69 18.00 -6.29
N SER A 36 -8.58 19.24 -5.81
CA SER A 36 -7.32 19.98 -5.90
C SER A 36 -6.20 19.28 -5.14
N ARG A 37 -5.09 19.04 -5.83
CA ARG A 37 -3.84 18.49 -5.29
C ARG A 37 -2.83 19.63 -5.08
N ALA A 38 -1.91 19.41 -4.14
CA ALA A 38 -0.82 20.39 -3.91
C ALA A 38 0.20 20.41 -5.07
N ARG A 39 0.45 19.25 -5.71
CA ARG A 39 1.44 19.09 -6.80
C ARG A 39 1.14 17.88 -7.68
N GLU A 40 1.89 17.77 -8.76
CA GLU A 40 1.84 16.63 -9.69
C GLU A 40 2.28 15.30 -9.03
N TYR A 41 1.93 14.18 -9.66
CA TYR A 41 2.52 12.89 -9.32
C TYR A 41 4.05 12.91 -9.52
N PRO A 42 4.83 12.13 -8.75
CA PRO A 42 6.29 12.11 -8.85
C PRO A 42 6.81 11.66 -10.21
N MET A 43 5.98 10.96 -10.97
CA MET A 43 6.32 10.46 -12.30
C MET A 43 5.14 10.62 -13.26
N PRO A 44 5.41 10.86 -14.56
CA PRO A 44 4.35 10.91 -15.57
C PRO A 44 3.59 9.58 -15.61
N ALA A 45 2.38 9.61 -16.15
CA ALA A 45 1.56 8.41 -16.33
C ALA A 45 2.28 7.34 -17.16
N LEU A 46 1.94 6.09 -16.90
CA LEU A 46 2.37 4.97 -17.74
C LEU A 46 1.82 5.14 -19.16
N ARG A 47 2.58 4.68 -20.15
CA ARG A 47 2.14 4.68 -21.54
C ARG A 47 1.04 3.64 -21.73
N TRP A 48 0.07 3.96 -22.55
CA TRP A 48 -0.79 2.97 -23.17
C TRP A 48 0.06 2.07 -24.06
N THR A 49 -0.28 0.82 -24.23
CA THR A 49 0.51 -0.11 -25.03
C THR A 49 -0.38 -1.10 -25.79
N GLY A 50 0.01 -1.44 -27.00
CA GLY A 50 -0.66 -2.40 -27.85
C GLY A 50 -2.12 -2.02 -28.14
N PHE A 51 -3.04 -2.93 -27.94
CA PHE A 51 -4.47 -2.69 -28.13
C PHE A 51 -5.01 -1.48 -27.32
N LEU A 52 -4.44 -1.22 -26.15
CA LEU A 52 -4.87 -0.11 -25.28
C LEU A 52 -4.54 1.27 -25.85
N ASP A 53 -3.61 1.38 -26.80
CA ASP A 53 -3.25 2.66 -27.43
C ASP A 53 -4.42 3.30 -28.17
N SER A 54 -5.32 2.50 -28.73
CA SER A 54 -6.49 2.97 -29.49
C SER A 54 -7.71 3.24 -28.60
N MET A 55 -7.75 2.74 -27.37
CA MET A 55 -8.93 2.87 -26.48
C MET A 55 -9.30 4.32 -26.16
N PRO A 56 -8.35 5.23 -25.91
CA PRO A 56 -8.69 6.63 -25.66
C PRO A 56 -9.44 7.31 -26.80
N ASP A 57 -9.08 6.99 -28.04
CA ASP A 57 -9.72 7.60 -29.21
C ASP A 57 -11.14 7.06 -29.41
N TRP A 58 -11.34 5.77 -29.20
CA TRP A 58 -12.68 5.17 -29.23
C TRP A 58 -13.57 5.71 -28.11
N ALA A 59 -13.03 5.86 -26.90
CA ALA A 59 -13.77 6.42 -25.79
C ALA A 59 -14.17 7.89 -26.04
N ARG A 60 -13.26 8.70 -26.60
CA ARG A 60 -13.57 10.09 -26.98
C ARG A 60 -14.62 10.18 -28.07
N ALA A 61 -14.60 9.27 -29.05
CA ALA A 61 -15.61 9.19 -30.11
C ALA A 61 -17.01 8.89 -29.53
N LEU A 62 -17.09 8.25 -28.36
CA LEU A 62 -18.35 8.01 -27.62
C LEU A 62 -18.71 9.14 -26.66
N GLY A 63 -17.96 10.24 -26.65
CA GLY A 63 -18.18 11.36 -25.73
C GLY A 63 -17.66 11.10 -24.31
N TRP A 64 -16.86 10.07 -24.08
CA TRP A 64 -16.26 9.79 -22.79
C TRP A 64 -14.95 10.56 -22.61
N HIS A 65 -14.52 10.69 -21.35
CA HIS A 65 -13.27 11.35 -20.98
C HIS A 65 -12.26 10.34 -20.42
N PRO A 66 -11.48 9.65 -21.29
CA PRO A 66 -10.46 8.73 -20.83
C PRO A 66 -9.25 9.48 -20.29
N PHE A 67 -8.74 9.02 -19.16
CA PHE A 67 -7.51 9.51 -18.56
C PHE A 67 -6.66 8.33 -18.05
N PRO A 68 -5.33 8.48 -17.96
CA PRO A 68 -4.48 7.44 -17.40
C PRO A 68 -4.65 7.36 -15.90
N GLY A 69 -5.13 6.21 -15.39
CA GLY A 69 -5.23 5.98 -13.95
C GLY A 69 -3.86 6.02 -13.28
N PRO A 70 -3.75 6.60 -12.07
CA PRO A 70 -2.51 6.57 -11.31
C PRO A 70 -2.13 5.13 -10.94
N ALA A 71 -0.84 4.84 -10.92
CA ALA A 71 -0.33 3.52 -10.61
C ALA A 71 0.95 3.59 -9.76
N ALA A 72 1.04 2.74 -8.74
CA ALA A 72 2.26 2.58 -7.96
C ALA A 72 3.30 1.76 -8.75
N ILE A 73 3.71 2.29 -9.91
CA ILE A 73 4.68 1.69 -10.85
C ILE A 73 5.58 2.82 -11.36
N ASN A 74 6.88 2.59 -11.37
CA ASN A 74 7.83 3.55 -11.94
C ASN A 74 7.64 3.66 -13.46
N SER A 75 7.14 4.78 -13.98
CA SER A 75 7.10 5.03 -15.43
C SER A 75 8.45 5.46 -16.00
N ARG A 76 9.36 5.88 -15.12
CA ARG A 76 10.77 6.20 -15.37
C ARG A 76 11.60 5.80 -14.16
N PRO A 77 12.94 5.76 -14.22
CA PRO A 77 13.74 5.52 -13.03
C PRO A 77 13.38 6.48 -11.89
N TYR A 78 13.19 5.91 -10.68
CA TYR A 78 12.79 6.67 -9.50
C TYR A 78 13.37 6.07 -8.23
N GLN A 79 13.99 6.91 -7.38
CA GLN A 79 14.58 6.51 -6.09
C GLN A 79 15.50 5.26 -6.21
N GLY A 80 16.39 5.24 -7.20
CA GLY A 80 17.35 4.16 -7.42
C GLY A 80 16.79 2.88 -8.04
N ARG A 81 15.47 2.83 -8.36
CA ARG A 81 14.81 1.68 -9.01
C ARG A 81 14.51 1.97 -10.46
N SER A 82 14.54 0.93 -11.29
CA SER A 82 14.29 1.04 -12.73
C SER A 82 12.86 1.49 -13.05
N GLY A 83 12.69 2.06 -14.25
CA GLY A 83 11.37 2.25 -14.84
C GLY A 83 10.79 0.93 -15.35
N CYS A 84 9.47 0.89 -15.53
CA CYS A 84 8.75 -0.25 -16.08
C CYS A 84 9.23 -0.55 -17.51
N MET A 85 9.52 -1.82 -17.79
CA MET A 85 9.92 -2.31 -19.10
C MET A 85 8.74 -2.80 -19.96
N TYR A 86 7.50 -2.64 -19.45
CA TYR A 86 6.26 -2.99 -20.16
C TYR A 86 6.16 -4.46 -20.57
N HIS A 87 6.59 -5.37 -19.71
CA HIS A 87 6.38 -6.81 -19.91
C HIS A 87 4.90 -7.18 -19.75
N GLY A 88 4.36 -8.02 -20.64
CA GLY A 88 2.95 -8.36 -20.65
C GLY A 88 2.45 -9.31 -19.57
N PHE A 89 3.32 -9.86 -18.69
CA PHE A 89 2.97 -10.93 -17.73
C PHE A 89 3.10 -10.53 -16.26
N CYS A 90 3.30 -9.26 -15.95
CA CYS A 90 3.52 -8.79 -14.56
C CYS A 90 2.24 -8.72 -13.71
N ASN A 91 1.07 -9.03 -14.24
CA ASN A 91 -0.22 -8.80 -13.56
C ASN A 91 -0.32 -9.56 -12.23
N ARG A 92 0.12 -10.81 -12.18
CA ARG A 92 0.02 -11.68 -11.00
C ARG A 92 1.36 -12.09 -10.40
N GLY A 93 2.45 -11.60 -10.95
CA GLY A 93 3.81 -11.93 -10.52
C GLY A 93 4.54 -10.76 -9.87
N GLY A 94 5.75 -11.05 -9.42
CA GLY A 94 6.72 -10.05 -9.02
C GLY A 94 7.22 -9.24 -10.21
N CYS A 95 7.90 -8.14 -9.94
CA CYS A 95 8.58 -7.34 -10.93
C CYS A 95 10.08 -7.55 -10.81
N HIS A 96 10.72 -8.15 -11.81
CA HIS A 96 12.15 -8.47 -11.78
C HIS A 96 13.08 -7.25 -11.85
N VAL A 97 12.53 -6.06 -12.15
CA VAL A 97 13.25 -4.79 -12.15
C VAL A 97 12.79 -3.84 -11.04
N ASP A 98 12.00 -4.33 -10.07
CA ASP A 98 11.47 -3.56 -8.93
C ASP A 98 10.75 -2.26 -9.30
N ALA A 99 10.14 -2.21 -10.49
CA ALA A 99 9.36 -1.06 -10.93
C ALA A 99 7.94 -1.04 -10.32
N LYS A 100 7.42 -2.16 -9.79
CA LYS A 100 6.17 -2.21 -9.01
C LYS A 100 6.44 -1.80 -7.57
N ASN A 101 5.88 -0.68 -7.16
CA ASN A 101 6.20 0.01 -5.91
C ASN A 101 5.43 -0.56 -4.71
N SER A 102 5.66 -1.83 -4.40
CA SER A 102 5.17 -2.44 -3.17
C SER A 102 6.00 -2.00 -1.95
N PRO A 103 5.49 -2.11 -0.72
CA PRO A 103 6.29 -1.86 0.49
C PRO A 103 7.58 -2.66 0.56
N ALA A 104 7.62 -3.87 -0.01
CA ALA A 104 8.81 -4.74 -0.01
C ALA A 104 10.02 -4.13 -0.74
N VAL A 105 9.79 -3.29 -1.75
CA VAL A 105 10.85 -2.64 -2.54
C VAL A 105 10.96 -1.14 -2.27
N THR A 106 10.09 -0.57 -1.44
CA THR A 106 10.06 0.87 -1.14
C THR A 106 10.32 1.18 0.33
N THR A 107 9.30 1.08 1.17
CA THR A 107 9.34 1.55 2.56
C THR A 107 10.07 0.60 3.49
N ILE A 108 9.97 -0.71 3.32
CA ILE A 108 10.61 -1.70 4.18
C ILE A 108 12.14 -1.60 4.12
N PRO A 109 12.80 -1.66 2.94
CA PRO A 109 14.25 -1.54 2.87
C PRO A 109 14.77 -0.21 3.45
N ARG A 110 14.03 0.87 3.26
CA ARG A 110 14.39 2.18 3.84
C ARG A 110 14.26 2.20 5.35
N ALA A 111 13.23 1.56 5.90
CA ALA A 111 13.04 1.46 7.35
C ALA A 111 14.10 0.54 7.98
N GLU A 112 14.45 -0.58 7.35
CA GLU A 112 15.54 -1.46 7.80
C GLU A 112 16.89 -0.74 7.83
N ALA A 113 17.18 0.09 6.82
CA ALA A 113 18.41 0.88 6.76
C ALA A 113 18.55 1.88 7.93
N THR A 114 17.45 2.21 8.62
CA THR A 114 17.51 3.03 9.85
C THR A 114 17.96 2.26 11.10
N GLY A 115 18.03 0.93 11.03
CA GLY A 115 18.28 0.05 12.18
C GLY A 115 17.12 -0.02 13.20
N ARG A 116 15.97 0.61 12.89
CA ARG A 116 14.80 0.68 13.80
C ARG A 116 13.68 -0.29 13.43
N LEU A 117 13.78 -0.96 12.31
CA LEU A 117 12.85 -2.00 11.87
C LEU A 117 13.53 -3.37 11.97
N LYS A 118 12.82 -4.33 12.58
CA LYS A 118 13.14 -5.74 12.50
C LYS A 118 11.97 -6.46 11.83
N VAL A 119 12.22 -7.09 10.70
CA VAL A 119 11.24 -7.95 10.03
C VAL A 119 11.46 -9.39 10.51
N VAL A 120 10.40 -10.02 10.99
CA VAL A 120 10.40 -11.45 11.37
C VAL A 120 9.49 -12.18 10.40
N THR A 121 10.08 -12.96 9.51
CA THR A 121 9.37 -13.77 8.50
C THR A 121 9.00 -15.14 9.05
N HIS A 122 8.06 -15.84 8.39
CA HIS A 122 7.55 -17.15 8.81
C HIS A 122 6.98 -17.17 10.24
N ALA A 123 6.61 -16.00 10.76
CA ALA A 123 6.03 -15.80 12.08
C ALA A 123 4.51 -15.67 11.97
N HIS A 124 3.77 -16.67 12.46
CA HIS A 124 2.31 -16.66 12.49
C HIS A 124 1.81 -16.12 13.83
N VAL A 125 1.29 -14.91 13.84
CA VAL A 125 0.70 -14.31 15.06
C VAL A 125 -0.61 -15.03 15.39
N ARG A 126 -0.68 -15.59 16.60
CA ARG A 126 -1.81 -16.36 17.08
C ARG A 126 -2.75 -15.56 17.96
N ARG A 127 -2.20 -14.64 18.75
CA ARG A 127 -2.96 -13.91 19.78
C ARG A 127 -2.30 -12.57 20.11
N ILE A 128 -3.15 -11.58 20.37
CA ILE A 128 -2.75 -10.33 21.01
C ILE A 128 -2.91 -10.56 22.52
N GLU A 129 -1.87 -10.29 23.28
CA GLU A 129 -1.86 -10.44 24.73
C GLU A 129 -2.27 -9.14 25.40
N THR A 130 -3.08 -9.26 26.45
CA THR A 130 -3.51 -8.13 27.27
C THR A 130 -3.32 -8.46 28.75
N ASP A 131 -3.10 -7.44 29.56
CA ASP A 131 -3.11 -7.56 31.00
C ASP A 131 -4.54 -7.71 31.56
N HIS A 132 -4.64 -7.80 32.88
CA HIS A 132 -5.94 -7.93 33.58
C HIS A 132 -6.83 -6.69 33.45
N GLN A 133 -6.28 -5.53 33.06
CA GLN A 133 -7.00 -4.28 32.79
C GLN A 133 -7.39 -4.12 31.32
N GLY A 134 -6.99 -5.07 30.45
CA GLY A 134 -7.27 -5.05 29.02
C GLY A 134 -6.29 -4.25 28.17
N LYS A 135 -5.18 -3.79 28.76
CA LYS A 135 -4.12 -3.09 28.04
C LYS A 135 -3.25 -4.10 27.30
N VAL A 136 -2.93 -3.81 26.04
CA VAL A 136 -2.03 -4.64 25.21
C VAL A 136 -0.64 -4.71 25.85
N THR A 137 -0.10 -5.93 25.96
CA THR A 137 1.25 -6.22 26.45
C THR A 137 2.17 -6.76 25.36
N GLY A 138 1.63 -7.30 24.29
CA GLY A 138 2.41 -7.85 23.19
C GLY A 138 1.59 -8.78 22.29
N VAL A 139 2.29 -9.62 21.55
CA VAL A 139 1.70 -10.66 20.72
C VAL A 139 2.39 -11.99 20.94
N THR A 140 1.63 -13.08 20.88
CA THR A 140 2.14 -14.44 20.81
C THR A 140 2.13 -14.90 19.36
N TYR A 141 3.26 -15.40 18.87
CA TYR A 141 3.40 -15.91 17.50
C TYR A 141 4.11 -17.27 17.49
N VAL A 142 3.91 -18.03 16.44
CA VAL A 142 4.58 -19.31 16.19
C VAL A 142 5.54 -19.15 15.02
N GLN A 143 6.77 -19.60 15.20
CA GLN A 143 7.79 -19.72 14.18
C GLN A 143 8.47 -21.09 14.37
N ASP A 144 8.66 -21.84 13.28
CA ASP A 144 9.29 -23.17 13.31
C ASP A 144 8.68 -24.16 14.33
N ARG A 145 7.36 -24.09 14.52
CA ARG A 145 6.55 -24.85 15.48
C ARG A 145 6.76 -24.51 16.95
N GLU A 146 7.56 -23.52 17.25
CA GLU A 146 7.76 -23.01 18.61
C GLU A 146 6.97 -21.73 18.82
N GLU A 147 6.50 -21.52 20.04
CA GLU A 147 5.73 -20.34 20.43
C GLU A 147 6.66 -19.31 21.09
N PHE A 148 6.52 -18.06 20.64
CA PHE A 148 7.29 -16.91 21.11
C PHE A 148 6.36 -15.80 21.55
N PHE A 149 6.80 -15.02 22.53
CA PHE A 149 6.14 -13.78 22.94
C PHE A 149 6.98 -12.56 22.54
N GLN A 150 6.37 -11.63 21.81
CA GLN A 150 6.97 -10.34 21.49
C GLN A 150 6.27 -9.25 22.31
N PRO A 151 6.95 -8.63 23.28
CA PRO A 151 6.38 -7.51 24.02
C PRO A 151 6.19 -6.29 23.11
N ALA A 152 5.06 -5.62 23.26
CA ALA A 152 4.74 -4.41 22.51
C ALA A 152 3.78 -3.51 23.31
N ARG A 153 3.97 -2.19 23.22
CA ARG A 153 3.05 -1.21 23.79
C ARG A 153 1.87 -0.89 22.85
N PHE A 154 2.06 -1.13 21.57
CA PHE A 154 1.07 -0.95 20.52
C PHE A 154 1.16 -2.11 19.53
N VAL A 155 0.02 -2.55 19.05
CA VAL A 155 -0.09 -3.55 17.97
C VAL A 155 -0.93 -2.98 16.86
N LEU A 156 -0.35 -2.89 15.67
CA LEU A 156 -1.06 -2.48 14.45
C LEU A 156 -1.51 -3.72 13.69
N LEU A 157 -2.81 -3.87 13.49
CA LEU A 157 -3.38 -4.96 12.72
C LEU A 157 -3.44 -4.59 11.24
N ALA A 158 -2.61 -5.24 10.44
CA ALA A 158 -2.54 -5.05 8.99
C ALA A 158 -2.46 -6.39 8.23
N SER A 159 -3.01 -7.48 8.83
CA SER A 159 -2.90 -8.85 8.33
C SER A 159 -4.06 -9.27 7.41
N TYR A 160 -4.74 -8.33 6.77
CA TYR A 160 -5.94 -8.54 5.96
C TYR A 160 -7.23 -8.66 6.80
N THR A 161 -8.35 -8.25 6.22
CA THR A 161 -9.64 -8.08 6.92
C THR A 161 -10.08 -9.33 7.69
N TYR A 162 -10.09 -10.51 7.05
CA TYR A 162 -10.51 -11.74 7.71
C TYR A 162 -9.55 -12.19 8.82
N GLU A 163 -8.26 -12.06 8.58
CA GLU A 163 -7.23 -12.40 9.57
C GLU A 163 -7.24 -11.45 10.76
N ASN A 164 -7.49 -10.18 10.54
CA ASN A 164 -7.66 -9.22 11.64
C ASN A 164 -8.83 -9.62 12.55
N VAL A 165 -9.98 -9.97 11.96
CA VAL A 165 -11.16 -10.44 12.72
C VAL A 165 -10.85 -11.74 13.46
N ARG A 166 -10.25 -12.73 12.77
CA ARG A 166 -9.85 -14.00 13.41
C ARG A 166 -8.92 -13.74 14.59
N LEU A 167 -7.90 -12.93 14.40
CA LEU A 167 -6.92 -12.63 15.44
C LEU A 167 -7.56 -11.93 16.65
N LEU A 168 -8.46 -10.99 16.42
CA LEU A 168 -9.21 -10.32 17.50
C LEU A 168 -10.07 -11.32 18.28
N LEU A 169 -10.83 -12.18 17.61
CA LEU A 169 -11.67 -13.20 18.24
C LEU A 169 -10.86 -14.26 19.01
N MET A 170 -9.67 -14.61 18.52
CA MET A 170 -8.77 -15.56 19.17
C MET A 170 -8.00 -14.94 20.35
N SER A 171 -7.94 -13.62 20.47
CA SER A 171 -7.23 -12.91 21.51
C SER A 171 -8.05 -12.82 22.80
N LYS A 172 -8.26 -13.98 23.40
CA LYS A 172 -9.02 -14.13 24.66
C LYS A 172 -8.13 -13.86 25.87
N GLY A 173 -8.67 -13.19 26.86
CA GLY A 173 -7.99 -12.88 28.11
C GLY A 173 -8.99 -12.60 29.23
N ARG A 174 -8.50 -12.27 30.43
CA ARG A 174 -9.37 -12.00 31.58
C ARG A 174 -10.30 -10.81 31.33
N ALA A 175 -9.79 -9.74 30.71
CA ALA A 175 -10.57 -8.55 30.38
C ALA A 175 -11.50 -8.80 29.16
N TYR A 176 -11.16 -9.76 28.29
CA TYR A 176 -11.86 -10.05 27.03
C TYR A 176 -12.09 -11.57 26.90
N PRO A 177 -13.01 -12.16 27.66
CA PRO A 177 -13.17 -13.62 27.74
C PRO A 177 -13.65 -14.24 26.43
N ILE A 178 -14.31 -13.50 25.56
CA ILE A 178 -14.78 -13.93 24.24
C ILE A 178 -13.92 -13.44 23.06
N GLY A 179 -12.82 -12.73 23.36
CA GLY A 179 -11.93 -12.08 22.38
C GLY A 179 -12.11 -10.56 22.37
N LEU A 180 -11.22 -9.88 21.64
CA LEU A 180 -11.23 -8.44 21.45
C LEU A 180 -12.31 -8.04 20.41
N SER A 181 -13.57 -8.26 20.73
CA SER A 181 -14.71 -7.95 19.86
C SER A 181 -15.51 -6.75 20.40
N ASN A 182 -16.14 -6.02 19.50
CA ASN A 182 -17.15 -5.03 19.87
C ASN A 182 -18.45 -5.77 20.20
N ASN A 183 -18.83 -5.71 21.46
CA ASN A 183 -20.14 -6.15 21.93
C ASN A 183 -20.98 -4.96 22.35
#